data_3a687e96e2531df44cb0d80ff5af1af7
#
_entry.id   3a687e96e2531df44cb0d80ff5af1af7
#
_cell.length_a   1.000
_cell.length_b   1.000
_cell.length_c   1.000
_cell.angle_alpha   90.00
_cell.angle_beta   90.00
_cell.angle_gamma   90.00
#
_symmetry.space_group_name_H-M   'P 1'
#
loop_
_entity.id
_entity.type
_entity.pdbx_description
1 polymer ?
#
loop_
_entity_poly.entity_id
_entity_poly.type
_entity_poly.pdbx_seq_one_letter_code
_entity_poly.pdbx_strand_id
1 'polypeptide(L)'
;MKFLPLILSLTLFPFTAKAENFKKVLVIVFENTEYTHAIKQPFFSSLTKEGALFTNFTAATHPSLGNYIAMIAGSTFNIKNDKPVDLPDNHIGDLLEEVKKDWKIYAEGYPGNCFLGTTSGDYVRKHVPFLSFTNVQKNPARCAKVVEAKQFFEDFKNNKLPEFSMYIPDLNNDGHDTGVSYGDKWFKQHFDSILHSTQLPKDLLVVVTFDEGTSAKNQIYTLFFGANVAPGVVSAKPNNFYTLLKTYEEELGLGSLNKNDLNAQRIDDVWKK
;
A
#
# COMPACT_ATOMS: atom_id res chain seq x y z
N MET A 1 -6.99 44.17 52.55
CA MET A 1 -6.68 43.65 51.20
C MET A 1 -7.48 42.39 50.99
N LYS A 2 -8.48 42.41 50.09
CA LYS A 2 -9.28 41.22 49.73
C LYS A 2 -8.67 40.59 48.51
N PHE A 3 -8.16 39.35 48.59
CA PHE A 3 -7.69 38.58 47.42
C PHE A 3 -8.92 37.97 46.72
N LEU A 4 -9.08 38.30 45.47
CA LEU A 4 -10.10 37.71 44.60
C LEU A 4 -9.45 36.49 43.90
N PRO A 5 -10.00 35.27 43.99
CA PRO A 5 -9.43 34.13 43.32
C PRO A 5 -9.74 34.22 41.79
N LEU A 6 -8.70 34.16 40.99
CA LEU A 6 -8.81 34.06 39.51
C LEU A 6 -9.21 32.62 39.18
N ILE A 7 -10.48 32.42 38.78
CA ILE A 7 -10.97 31.13 38.28
C ILE A 7 -10.52 31.00 36.83
N LEU A 8 -9.51 30.21 36.58
CA LEU A 8 -9.07 29.82 35.21
C LEU A 8 -10.07 28.78 34.65
N SER A 9 -10.99 29.23 33.80
CA SER A 9 -11.92 28.34 33.10
C SER A 9 -11.16 27.58 32.00
N LEU A 10 -10.91 26.27 32.22
CA LEU A 10 -10.36 25.38 31.21
C LEU A 10 -11.49 24.98 30.26
N THR A 11 -11.57 25.64 29.10
CA THR A 11 -12.48 25.23 28.02
C THR A 11 -11.95 23.96 27.37
N LEU A 12 -12.50 22.80 27.72
CA LEU A 12 -12.32 21.54 27.01
C LEU A 12 -13.07 21.66 25.68
N PHE A 13 -12.32 21.89 24.59
CA PHE A 13 -12.85 21.68 23.25
C PHE A 13 -13.07 20.18 23.05
N PRO A 14 -14.28 19.72 22.67
CA PRO A 14 -14.48 18.33 22.33
C PRO A 14 -13.64 18.01 21.10
N PHE A 15 -12.61 17.19 21.27
CA PHE A 15 -11.90 16.55 20.17
C PHE A 15 -12.88 15.51 19.59
N THR A 16 -13.62 15.88 18.54
CA THR A 16 -14.36 14.90 17.75
C THR A 16 -13.34 14.02 17.03
N ALA A 17 -13.02 12.88 17.62
CA ALA A 17 -12.23 11.87 16.92
C ALA A 17 -12.99 11.51 15.63
N LYS A 18 -12.41 11.82 14.48
CA LYS A 18 -12.94 11.42 13.18
C LYS A 18 -12.94 9.89 13.15
N ALA A 19 -14.08 9.29 12.78
CA ALA A 19 -14.15 7.85 12.63
C ALA A 19 -13.12 7.38 11.59
N GLU A 20 -12.32 6.41 11.96
CA GLU A 20 -11.34 5.78 11.07
C GLU A 20 -12.09 4.99 10.00
N ASN A 21 -11.68 5.12 8.74
CA ASN A 21 -12.30 4.38 7.63
C ASN A 21 -11.80 2.93 7.57
N PHE A 22 -10.60 2.67 8.06
CA PHE A 22 -10.01 1.33 8.15
C PHE A 22 -8.97 1.26 9.27
N LYS A 23 -8.63 0.04 9.69
CA LYS A 23 -7.57 -0.22 10.68
C LYS A 23 -6.48 -1.13 10.15
N LYS A 24 -6.73 -1.75 8.99
CA LYS A 24 -5.77 -2.62 8.31
C LYS A 24 -5.71 -2.27 6.84
N VAL A 25 -4.54 -2.46 6.23
CA VAL A 25 -4.30 -2.24 4.80
C VAL A 25 -3.63 -3.48 4.19
N LEU A 26 -4.12 -3.90 3.03
CA LEU A 26 -3.46 -4.83 2.13
C LEU A 26 -3.24 -4.12 0.79
N VAL A 27 -1.99 -3.95 0.39
CA VAL A 27 -1.64 -3.39 -0.92
C VAL A 27 -1.20 -4.55 -1.83
N ILE A 28 -1.88 -4.72 -2.96
CA ILE A 28 -1.53 -5.69 -4.01
C ILE A 28 -1.01 -4.89 -5.19
N VAL A 29 0.25 -5.14 -5.61
CA VAL A 29 0.92 -4.34 -6.63
C VAL A 29 1.17 -5.18 -7.88
N PHE A 30 0.73 -4.68 -9.02
CA PHE A 30 0.97 -5.22 -10.36
C PHE A 30 1.97 -4.35 -11.12
N GLU A 31 2.44 -4.83 -12.26
CA GLU A 31 3.56 -4.23 -13.00
C GLU A 31 3.18 -3.65 -14.36
N ASN A 32 3.84 -2.50 -14.65
CA ASN A 32 3.99 -1.84 -15.95
C ASN A 32 2.76 -1.82 -16.85
N THR A 33 1.62 -1.32 -16.37
CA THR A 33 0.41 -1.28 -17.21
C THR A 33 -0.31 0.08 -17.15
N GLU A 34 -0.60 0.64 -18.33
CA GLU A 34 -1.44 1.83 -18.44
C GLU A 34 -2.84 1.58 -17.87
N TYR A 35 -3.40 2.59 -17.21
CA TYR A 35 -4.78 2.61 -16.74
C TYR A 35 -5.78 2.10 -17.79
N THR A 36 -5.63 2.59 -19.03
CA THR A 36 -6.55 2.26 -20.15
C THR A 36 -6.50 0.81 -20.58
N HIS A 37 -5.45 0.06 -20.24
CA HIS A 37 -5.33 -1.37 -20.51
C HIS A 37 -5.84 -2.18 -19.33
N ALA A 38 -5.47 -1.81 -18.10
CA ALA A 38 -5.88 -2.51 -16.89
C ALA A 38 -7.41 -2.46 -16.70
N ILE A 39 -8.04 -1.29 -16.88
CA ILE A 39 -9.50 -1.12 -16.70
C ILE A 39 -10.34 -1.96 -17.68
N LYS A 40 -9.76 -2.42 -18.79
CA LYS A 40 -10.45 -3.27 -19.77
C LYS A 40 -10.38 -4.76 -19.42
N GLN A 41 -9.55 -5.15 -18.45
CA GLN A 41 -9.44 -6.54 -18.04
C GLN A 41 -10.67 -6.95 -17.25
N PRO A 42 -11.18 -8.18 -17.47
CA PRO A 42 -12.49 -8.59 -16.93
C PRO A 42 -12.60 -8.49 -15.41
N PHE A 43 -11.59 -8.94 -14.66
CA PHE A 43 -11.66 -8.95 -13.20
C PHE A 43 -11.38 -7.57 -12.61
N PHE A 44 -10.32 -6.87 -13.04
CA PHE A 44 -10.07 -5.48 -12.64
C PHE A 44 -11.29 -4.59 -12.92
N SER A 45 -11.94 -4.75 -14.09
CA SER A 45 -13.14 -3.99 -14.44
C SER A 45 -14.33 -4.35 -13.54
N SER A 46 -14.53 -5.63 -13.19
CA SER A 46 -15.64 -6.05 -12.35
C SER A 46 -15.58 -5.44 -10.95
N LEU A 47 -14.39 -5.38 -10.36
CA LEU A 47 -14.15 -4.82 -9.03
C LEU A 47 -14.51 -3.34 -8.91
N THR A 48 -14.54 -2.59 -10.01
CA THR A 48 -14.92 -1.16 -10.00
C THR A 48 -16.36 -0.91 -9.57
N LYS A 49 -17.22 -1.91 -9.69
CA LYS A 49 -18.63 -1.82 -9.27
C LYS A 49 -18.79 -2.02 -7.76
N GLU A 50 -17.82 -2.64 -7.12
CA GLU A 50 -17.85 -3.05 -5.71
C GLU A 50 -16.88 -2.22 -4.85
N GLY A 51 -15.87 -1.63 -5.49
CA GLY A 51 -14.89 -0.76 -4.87
C GLY A 51 -14.98 0.68 -5.35
N ALA A 52 -13.98 1.48 -5.02
CA ALA A 52 -13.81 2.86 -5.48
C ALA A 52 -12.65 2.94 -6.48
N LEU A 53 -12.93 3.35 -7.70
CA LEU A 53 -11.97 3.49 -8.79
C LEU A 53 -11.37 4.89 -8.83
N PHE A 54 -10.06 4.99 -9.01
CA PHE A 54 -9.35 6.24 -9.25
C PHE A 54 -9.04 6.40 -10.74
N THR A 55 -9.66 7.39 -11.39
CA THR A 55 -9.44 7.68 -12.81
C THR A 55 -8.32 8.68 -13.06
N ASN A 56 -7.73 9.24 -12.01
CA ASN A 56 -6.63 10.20 -12.10
C ASN A 56 -5.56 9.88 -11.03
N PHE A 57 -5.08 8.64 -11.06
CA PHE A 57 -3.98 8.20 -10.21
C PHE A 57 -2.72 8.04 -11.07
N THR A 58 -1.62 8.62 -10.64
CA THR A 58 -0.34 8.56 -11.35
C THR A 58 0.75 7.98 -10.47
N ALA A 59 1.62 7.17 -11.04
CA ALA A 59 2.85 6.76 -10.40
C ALA A 59 3.85 7.94 -10.31
N ALA A 60 4.90 7.78 -9.52
CA ALA A 60 5.80 8.89 -9.17
C ALA A 60 6.96 9.06 -10.15
N THR A 61 7.42 8.00 -10.79
CA THR A 61 8.63 7.98 -11.64
C THR A 61 8.65 6.80 -12.60
N HIS A 62 9.75 6.67 -13.32
CA HIS A 62 10.24 5.49 -14.01
C HIS A 62 11.73 5.29 -13.66
N PRO A 63 12.24 4.04 -13.55
CA PRO A 63 11.54 2.76 -13.59
C PRO A 63 10.98 2.34 -12.21
N SER A 64 10.49 1.09 -12.14
CA SER A 64 9.72 0.47 -11.06
C SER A 64 10.23 0.72 -9.64
N LEU A 65 11.53 0.48 -9.36
CA LEU A 65 12.09 0.54 -7.99
C LEU A 65 11.75 1.86 -7.27
N GLY A 66 11.82 3.01 -8.00
CA GLY A 66 11.50 4.31 -7.42
C GLY A 66 10.05 4.43 -6.96
N ASN A 67 9.13 3.76 -7.63
CA ASN A 67 7.69 3.75 -7.29
C ASN A 67 7.41 2.86 -6.08
N TYR A 68 7.98 1.65 -6.03
CA TYR A 68 7.86 0.79 -4.85
C TYR A 68 8.39 1.48 -3.58
N ILE A 69 9.52 2.17 -3.68
CA ILE A 69 10.07 2.94 -2.56
C ILE A 69 9.14 4.12 -2.20
N ALA A 70 8.60 4.84 -3.19
CA ALA A 70 7.71 5.97 -2.95
C ALA A 70 6.42 5.58 -2.20
N MET A 71 5.87 4.37 -2.48
CA MET A 71 4.67 3.84 -1.81
C MET A 71 4.83 3.73 -0.29
N ILE A 72 6.05 3.50 0.21
CA ILE A 72 6.30 3.22 1.63
C ILE A 72 7.18 4.24 2.33
N ALA A 73 7.84 5.13 1.58
CA ALA A 73 8.81 6.07 2.16
C ALA A 73 8.60 7.53 1.74
N GLY A 74 7.53 7.84 1.00
CA GLY A 74 7.16 9.21 0.65
C GLY A 74 8.15 9.92 -0.29
N SER A 75 9.11 9.19 -0.87
CA SER A 75 10.12 9.74 -1.78
C SER A 75 10.59 8.66 -2.75
N THR A 76 10.94 9.05 -3.97
CA THR A 76 11.68 8.19 -4.91
C THR A 76 13.17 8.14 -4.63
N PHE A 77 13.68 8.96 -3.70
CA PHE A 77 15.11 9.17 -3.43
C PHE A 77 15.94 9.40 -4.69
N ASN A 78 15.31 9.97 -5.71
CA ASN A 78 15.92 10.22 -7.03
C ASN A 78 16.49 8.94 -7.70
N ILE A 79 15.90 7.78 -7.41
CA ILE A 79 16.25 6.50 -8.04
C ILE A 79 15.91 6.57 -9.53
N LYS A 80 16.88 6.23 -10.40
CA LYS A 80 16.78 6.35 -11.86
C LYS A 80 17.02 5.03 -12.59
N ASN A 81 17.10 3.94 -11.86
CA ASN A 81 17.27 2.58 -12.41
C ASN A 81 16.83 1.54 -11.37
N ASP A 82 16.72 0.29 -11.79
CA ASP A 82 16.28 -0.83 -10.95
C ASP A 82 17.40 -1.56 -10.23
N LYS A 83 18.60 -0.98 -10.16
CA LYS A 83 19.70 -1.57 -9.38
C LYS A 83 19.38 -1.54 -7.89
N PRO A 84 19.78 -2.57 -7.14
CA PRO A 84 19.61 -2.57 -5.69
C PRO A 84 20.17 -1.30 -5.03
N VAL A 85 19.43 -0.77 -4.07
CA VAL A 85 19.83 0.38 -3.25
C VAL A 85 19.77 0.02 -1.78
N ASP A 86 20.54 0.72 -0.96
CA ASP A 86 20.58 0.59 0.49
C ASP A 86 20.36 1.97 1.12
N LEU A 87 19.11 2.22 1.52
CA LEU A 87 18.66 3.50 2.04
C LEU A 87 18.76 3.54 3.58
N PRO A 88 19.37 4.57 4.17
CA PRO A 88 19.43 4.73 5.63
C PRO A 88 18.20 5.42 6.22
N ASP A 89 17.22 5.74 5.41
CA ASP A 89 16.03 6.48 5.77
C ASP A 89 14.96 5.60 6.45
N ASN A 90 13.92 6.26 7.00
CA ASN A 90 12.74 5.62 7.56
C ASN A 90 11.71 5.33 6.45
N HIS A 91 10.82 4.39 6.76
CA HIS A 91 9.69 3.99 5.94
C HIS A 91 8.44 3.78 6.81
N ILE A 92 7.29 3.51 6.23
CA ILE A 92 6.02 3.33 6.97
C ILE A 92 6.12 2.28 8.09
N GLY A 93 6.97 1.26 7.95
CA GLY A 93 7.20 0.25 8.98
C GLY A 93 7.78 0.83 10.27
N ASP A 94 8.62 1.88 10.19
CA ASP A 94 9.12 2.59 11.37
C ASP A 94 7.99 3.30 12.10
N LEU A 95 7.14 4.02 11.35
CA LEU A 95 5.99 4.74 11.91
C LEU A 95 4.97 3.78 12.56
N LEU A 96 4.74 2.62 11.97
CA LEU A 96 3.87 1.58 12.52
C LEU A 96 4.42 1.05 13.86
N GLU A 97 5.70 0.73 13.91
CA GLU A 97 6.35 0.20 15.11
C GLU A 97 6.38 1.23 16.26
N GLU A 98 6.52 2.54 15.96
CA GLU A 98 6.43 3.63 16.94
C GLU A 98 5.10 3.63 17.70
N VAL A 99 3.99 3.29 17.01
CA VAL A 99 2.65 3.21 17.61
C VAL A 99 2.24 1.77 17.96
N LYS A 100 3.19 0.82 17.99
CA LYS A 100 2.98 -0.60 18.34
C LYS A 100 2.03 -1.33 17.38
N LYS A 101 2.04 -0.95 16.11
CA LYS A 101 1.38 -1.64 15.01
C LYS A 101 2.39 -2.48 14.24
N ASP A 102 1.91 -3.49 13.55
CA ASP A 102 2.76 -4.44 12.84
C ASP A 102 2.59 -4.35 11.31
N TRP A 103 3.59 -4.87 10.61
CA TRP A 103 3.60 -4.92 9.14
C TRP A 103 4.19 -6.23 8.65
N LYS A 104 3.81 -6.66 7.45
CA LYS A 104 4.35 -7.86 6.81
C LYS A 104 4.28 -7.74 5.30
N ILE A 105 5.31 -8.27 4.63
CA ILE A 105 5.39 -8.31 3.17
C ILE A 105 5.35 -9.78 2.74
N TYR A 106 4.40 -10.08 1.87
CA TYR A 106 4.17 -11.39 1.29
C TYR A 106 4.63 -11.33 -0.17
N ALA A 107 5.79 -11.91 -0.48
CA ALA A 107 6.36 -11.86 -1.82
C ALA A 107 6.47 -13.27 -2.42
N GLU A 108 5.91 -13.46 -3.61
CA GLU A 108 5.99 -14.75 -4.31
C GLU A 108 7.43 -15.08 -4.67
N GLY A 109 7.78 -16.35 -4.49
CA GLY A 109 9.12 -16.85 -4.78
C GLY A 109 10.23 -16.30 -3.87
N TYR A 110 9.89 -15.55 -2.80
CA TYR A 110 10.89 -15.02 -1.87
C TYR A 110 11.65 -16.16 -1.18
N PRO A 111 13.00 -16.23 -1.33
CA PRO A 111 13.78 -17.37 -0.83
C PRO A 111 13.98 -17.38 0.69
N GLY A 112 13.51 -16.36 1.40
CA GLY A 112 13.68 -16.25 2.85
C GLY A 112 15.05 -15.73 3.29
N ASN A 113 15.34 -15.87 4.59
CA ASN A 113 16.64 -15.58 5.19
C ASN A 113 17.23 -14.20 4.87
N CYS A 114 16.37 -13.16 4.82
CA CYS A 114 16.80 -11.82 4.45
C CYS A 114 17.54 -11.77 3.11
N PHE A 115 17.02 -12.43 2.10
CA PHE A 115 17.65 -12.50 0.80
C PHE A 115 17.81 -11.12 0.15
N LEU A 116 19.03 -10.68 -0.02
CA LEU A 116 19.38 -9.37 -0.61
C LEU A 116 19.89 -9.47 -2.04
N GLY A 117 19.90 -10.67 -2.62
CA GLY A 117 20.21 -10.87 -4.03
C GLY A 117 19.16 -10.21 -4.93
N THR A 118 19.52 -9.90 -6.17
CA THR A 118 18.68 -9.18 -7.12
C THR A 118 17.47 -10.00 -7.54
N THR A 119 17.66 -11.28 -7.82
CA THR A 119 16.64 -12.20 -8.36
C THR A 119 16.80 -13.60 -7.77
N SER A 120 15.69 -14.35 -7.74
CA SER A 120 15.67 -15.79 -7.43
C SER A 120 14.48 -16.42 -8.16
N GLY A 121 14.72 -17.11 -9.29
CA GLY A 121 13.63 -17.48 -10.20
C GLY A 121 12.91 -16.23 -10.67
N ASP A 122 11.57 -16.24 -10.56
CA ASP A 122 10.72 -15.11 -10.95
C ASP A 122 10.57 -14.04 -9.85
N TYR A 123 11.16 -14.27 -8.67
CA TYR A 123 11.25 -13.25 -7.61
C TYR A 123 12.28 -12.18 -7.97
N VAL A 124 11.94 -10.91 -7.73
CA VAL A 124 12.87 -9.78 -7.86
C VAL A 124 12.83 -8.89 -6.61
N ARG A 125 14.02 -8.57 -6.06
CA ARG A 125 14.15 -7.74 -4.86
C ARG A 125 13.59 -6.33 -5.06
N LYS A 126 13.66 -5.76 -6.27
CA LYS A 126 13.20 -4.40 -6.57
C LYS A 126 11.71 -4.18 -6.27
N HIS A 127 10.89 -5.24 -6.30
CA HIS A 127 9.47 -5.19 -5.96
C HIS A 127 9.20 -5.34 -4.46
N VAL A 128 10.21 -5.63 -3.64
CA VAL A 128 10.09 -5.78 -2.19
C VAL A 128 10.78 -4.61 -1.48
N PRO A 129 10.14 -3.43 -1.45
CA PRO A 129 10.80 -2.17 -1.12
C PRO A 129 11.42 -2.13 0.28
N PHE A 130 10.85 -2.83 1.26
CA PHE A 130 11.38 -2.88 2.62
C PHE A 130 12.81 -3.43 2.68
N LEU A 131 13.18 -4.36 1.77
CA LEU A 131 14.54 -4.87 1.66
C LEU A 131 15.55 -3.87 1.08
N SER A 132 15.10 -2.69 0.66
CA SER A 132 15.98 -1.59 0.26
C SER A 132 16.39 -0.68 1.42
N PHE A 133 15.90 -0.94 2.64
CA PHE A 133 16.21 -0.11 3.82
C PHE A 133 17.18 -0.83 4.75
N THR A 134 18.25 -0.13 5.14
CA THR A 134 19.33 -0.70 5.97
C THR A 134 18.85 -1.07 7.37
N ASN A 135 17.84 -0.38 7.90
CA ASN A 135 17.23 -0.68 9.19
C ASN A 135 16.38 -1.97 9.18
N VAL A 136 15.95 -2.45 7.99
CA VAL A 136 15.37 -3.78 7.79
C VAL A 136 16.46 -4.82 7.58
N GLN A 137 17.37 -4.58 6.64
CA GLN A 137 18.46 -5.51 6.28
C GLN A 137 19.33 -5.92 7.48
N LYS A 138 19.61 -4.98 8.39
CA LYS A 138 20.47 -5.17 9.57
C LYS A 138 19.71 -5.64 10.82
N ASN A 139 18.40 -5.80 10.72
CA ASN A 139 17.55 -6.22 11.84
C ASN A 139 16.85 -7.55 11.51
N PRO A 140 17.31 -8.69 12.08
CA PRO A 140 16.73 -9.99 11.78
C PRO A 140 15.22 -10.09 12.08
N ALA A 141 14.72 -9.41 13.13
CA ALA A 141 13.30 -9.41 13.46
C ALA A 141 12.46 -8.68 12.40
N ARG A 142 12.95 -7.56 11.85
CA ARG A 142 12.29 -6.85 10.75
C ARG A 142 12.40 -7.63 9.44
N CYS A 143 13.56 -8.20 9.17
CA CYS A 143 13.77 -9.01 7.97
C CYS A 143 12.84 -10.24 7.94
N ALA A 144 12.54 -10.84 9.08
CA ALA A 144 11.62 -11.96 9.23
C ALA A 144 10.14 -11.58 8.92
N LYS A 145 9.83 -10.29 8.79
CA LYS A 145 8.50 -9.81 8.37
C LYS A 145 8.31 -9.86 6.84
N VAL A 146 9.37 -10.07 6.08
CA VAL A 146 9.30 -10.39 4.66
C VAL A 146 9.25 -11.91 4.51
N VAL A 147 8.15 -12.42 3.98
CA VAL A 147 7.87 -13.86 3.92
C VAL A 147 7.45 -14.28 2.50
N GLU A 148 7.53 -15.58 2.25
CA GLU A 148 6.97 -16.16 1.03
C GLU A 148 5.43 -16.01 1.00
N ALA A 149 4.88 -15.66 -0.17
CA ALA A 149 3.51 -15.17 -0.32
C ALA A 149 2.42 -16.15 0.12
N LYS A 150 2.66 -17.47 0.08
CA LYS A 150 1.68 -18.45 0.59
C LYS A 150 1.34 -18.25 2.07
N GLN A 151 2.23 -17.63 2.86
CA GLN A 151 1.96 -17.26 4.24
C GLN A 151 0.78 -16.28 4.37
N PHE A 152 0.49 -15.48 3.34
CA PHE A 152 -0.67 -14.58 3.32
C PHE A 152 -1.98 -15.36 3.51
N PHE A 153 -2.17 -16.45 2.79
CA PHE A 153 -3.40 -17.24 2.84
C PHE A 153 -3.61 -17.89 4.21
N GLU A 154 -2.51 -18.32 4.85
CA GLU A 154 -2.54 -18.84 6.22
C GLU A 154 -2.85 -17.73 7.25
N ASP A 155 -2.21 -16.58 7.11
CA ASP A 155 -2.45 -15.44 8.01
C ASP A 155 -3.88 -14.90 7.83
N PHE A 156 -4.40 -14.81 6.61
CA PHE A 156 -5.79 -14.45 6.33
C PHE A 156 -6.77 -15.42 6.98
N LYS A 157 -6.63 -16.72 6.71
CA LYS A 157 -7.48 -17.79 7.27
C LYS A 157 -7.51 -17.78 8.79
N ASN A 158 -6.40 -17.46 9.43
CA ASN A 158 -6.25 -17.42 10.87
C ASN A 158 -6.51 -16.06 11.50
N ASN A 159 -6.99 -15.05 10.71
CA ASN A 159 -7.21 -13.67 11.15
C ASN A 159 -5.95 -13.02 11.78
N LYS A 160 -4.79 -13.25 11.16
CA LYS A 160 -3.47 -12.78 11.62
C LYS A 160 -2.83 -11.74 10.70
N LEU A 161 -3.60 -11.14 9.79
CA LEU A 161 -3.07 -10.05 8.98
C LEU A 161 -2.70 -8.86 9.88
N PRO A 162 -1.49 -8.30 9.75
CA PRO A 162 -1.08 -7.13 10.51
C PRO A 162 -1.81 -5.87 10.04
N GLU A 163 -1.50 -4.73 10.65
CA GLU A 163 -2.11 -3.45 10.29
C GLU A 163 -1.70 -2.97 8.90
N PHE A 164 -0.49 -3.31 8.45
CA PHE A 164 -0.05 -3.01 7.10
C PHE A 164 0.54 -4.25 6.43
N SER A 165 0.05 -4.56 5.24
CA SER A 165 0.51 -5.68 4.42
C SER A 165 0.74 -5.24 2.99
N MET A 166 1.78 -5.77 2.34
CA MET A 166 1.91 -5.76 0.88
C MET A 166 1.95 -7.20 0.37
N TYR A 167 1.22 -7.46 -0.69
CA TYR A 167 1.32 -8.69 -1.47
C TYR A 167 1.97 -8.38 -2.81
N ILE A 168 3.07 -9.04 -3.07
CA ILE A 168 3.90 -8.83 -4.25
C ILE A 168 3.89 -10.13 -5.06
N PRO A 169 3.14 -10.22 -6.16
CA PRO A 169 3.24 -11.33 -7.09
C PRO A 169 4.64 -11.39 -7.72
N ASP A 170 5.02 -12.54 -8.26
CA ASP A 170 6.26 -12.68 -9.02
C ASP A 170 6.12 -12.06 -10.44
N LEU A 171 7.22 -11.99 -11.19
CA LEU A 171 7.28 -11.36 -12.53
C LEU A 171 6.27 -11.93 -13.55
N ASN A 172 5.84 -13.18 -13.38
CA ASN A 172 4.82 -13.76 -14.24
C ASN A 172 3.42 -13.31 -13.79
N ASN A 173 3.19 -13.34 -12.49
CA ASN A 173 1.87 -13.15 -11.90
C ASN A 173 1.49 -11.67 -11.75
N ASP A 174 2.46 -10.77 -11.63
CA ASP A 174 2.25 -9.32 -11.63
C ASP A 174 1.95 -8.75 -13.03
N GLY A 175 2.18 -9.53 -14.08
CA GLY A 175 1.94 -9.15 -15.48
C GLY A 175 3.16 -8.53 -16.18
N HIS A 176 4.30 -8.38 -15.52
CA HIS A 176 5.52 -7.83 -16.13
C HIS A 176 5.98 -8.66 -17.34
N ASP A 177 6.19 -9.96 -17.17
CA ASP A 177 6.69 -10.84 -18.21
C ASP A 177 5.57 -11.45 -19.07
N THR A 178 4.33 -11.46 -18.59
CA THR A 178 3.20 -12.17 -19.20
C THR A 178 2.09 -11.24 -19.73
N GLY A 179 2.10 -9.98 -19.32
CA GLY A 179 1.11 -8.97 -19.67
C GLY A 179 -0.13 -8.97 -18.76
N VAL A 180 -0.83 -7.84 -18.75
CA VAL A 180 -1.93 -7.53 -17.82
C VAL A 180 -3.10 -8.54 -17.90
N SER A 181 -3.34 -9.16 -19.04
CA SER A 181 -4.41 -10.17 -19.17
C SER A 181 -4.11 -11.45 -18.41
N TYR A 182 -2.84 -11.80 -18.26
CA TYR A 182 -2.43 -12.91 -17.43
C TYR A 182 -2.55 -12.52 -15.95
N GLY A 183 -2.03 -11.35 -15.56
CA GLY A 183 -2.14 -10.84 -14.20
C GLY A 183 -3.60 -10.75 -13.71
N ASP A 184 -4.52 -10.30 -14.56
CA ASP A 184 -5.96 -10.25 -14.27
C ASP A 184 -6.56 -11.63 -13.95
N LYS A 185 -6.22 -12.66 -14.78
CA LYS A 185 -6.67 -14.03 -14.57
C LYS A 185 -6.09 -14.61 -13.29
N TRP A 186 -4.79 -14.42 -13.07
CA TRP A 186 -4.11 -14.85 -11.86
C TRP A 186 -4.72 -14.17 -10.61
N PHE A 187 -4.98 -12.87 -10.68
CA PHE A 187 -5.60 -12.12 -9.59
C PHE A 187 -6.99 -12.66 -9.26
N LYS A 188 -7.82 -12.89 -10.28
CA LYS A 188 -9.11 -13.52 -10.10
C LYS A 188 -8.99 -14.89 -9.43
N GLN A 189 -8.11 -15.74 -9.94
CA GLN A 189 -7.95 -17.12 -9.43
C GLN A 189 -7.57 -17.16 -7.95
N HIS A 190 -6.72 -16.23 -7.49
CA HIS A 190 -6.16 -16.27 -6.14
C HIS A 190 -6.89 -15.38 -5.14
N PHE A 191 -7.51 -14.29 -5.60
CA PHE A 191 -8.08 -13.29 -4.71
C PHE A 191 -9.60 -13.13 -4.78
N ASP A 192 -10.28 -13.61 -5.81
CA ASP A 192 -11.74 -13.46 -5.93
C ASP A 192 -12.47 -14.02 -4.69
N SER A 193 -12.14 -15.24 -4.28
CA SER A 193 -12.72 -15.87 -3.09
C SER A 193 -12.33 -15.18 -1.78
N ILE A 194 -11.20 -14.51 -1.72
CA ILE A 194 -10.74 -13.74 -0.54
C ILE A 194 -11.49 -12.42 -0.45
N LEU A 195 -11.57 -11.68 -1.54
CA LEU A 195 -12.26 -10.40 -1.61
C LEU A 195 -13.75 -10.52 -1.28
N HIS A 196 -14.37 -11.63 -1.68
CA HIS A 196 -15.78 -11.91 -1.42
C HIS A 196 -16.03 -12.85 -0.21
N SER A 197 -14.97 -13.11 0.57
CA SER A 197 -15.08 -13.94 1.78
C SER A 197 -15.85 -13.24 2.89
N THR A 198 -16.69 -13.98 3.60
CA THR A 198 -17.27 -13.54 4.87
C THR A 198 -16.22 -13.36 5.97
N GLN A 199 -15.02 -13.91 5.79
CA GLN A 199 -13.87 -13.74 6.70
C GLN A 199 -13.04 -12.50 6.40
N LEU A 200 -13.32 -11.75 5.30
CA LEU A 200 -12.61 -10.51 5.02
C LEU A 200 -12.83 -9.53 6.19
N PRO A 201 -11.77 -9.08 6.88
CA PRO A 201 -11.95 -8.18 8.01
C PRO A 201 -12.69 -6.91 7.58
N LYS A 202 -13.73 -6.53 8.33
CA LYS A 202 -14.57 -5.36 7.99
C LYS A 202 -13.82 -4.04 8.02
N ASP A 203 -12.68 -4.00 8.67
CA ASP A 203 -11.78 -2.86 8.81
C ASP A 203 -10.52 -2.98 7.93
N LEU A 204 -10.48 -3.94 6.99
CA LEU A 204 -9.39 -4.10 6.03
C LEU A 204 -9.67 -3.32 4.76
N LEU A 205 -8.85 -2.32 4.47
CA LEU A 205 -8.75 -1.69 3.16
C LEU A 205 -7.86 -2.56 2.26
N VAL A 206 -8.39 -3.01 1.14
CA VAL A 206 -7.60 -3.62 0.05
C VAL A 206 -7.36 -2.56 -1.00
N VAL A 207 -6.10 -2.33 -1.32
CA VAL A 207 -5.63 -1.44 -2.40
C VAL A 207 -5.06 -2.31 -3.50
N VAL A 208 -5.63 -2.20 -4.69
CA VAL A 208 -5.12 -2.86 -5.89
C VAL A 208 -4.55 -1.79 -6.80
N THR A 209 -3.27 -1.86 -7.11
CA THR A 209 -2.59 -0.83 -7.89
C THR A 209 -1.53 -1.42 -8.79
N PHE A 210 -1.02 -0.61 -9.71
CA PHE A 210 0.17 -0.88 -10.51
C PHE A 210 1.29 0.02 -10.05
N ASP A 211 2.54 -0.39 -10.23
CA ASP A 211 3.71 0.40 -9.83
C ASP A 211 3.95 1.59 -10.77
N GLU A 212 3.80 1.36 -12.08
CA GLU A 212 3.93 2.39 -13.12
C GLU A 212 3.13 2.06 -14.38
N GLY A 213 2.85 3.09 -15.17
CA GLY A 213 2.39 2.97 -16.55
C GLY A 213 3.58 2.84 -17.51
N THR A 214 3.30 2.76 -18.82
CA THR A 214 4.32 2.65 -19.87
C THR A 214 4.55 3.98 -20.62
N SER A 215 3.77 5.01 -20.32
CA SER A 215 3.84 6.33 -20.97
C SER A 215 4.38 7.41 -20.02
N ALA A 216 4.74 8.56 -20.59
CA ALA A 216 5.16 9.73 -19.82
C ALA A 216 4.07 10.28 -18.89
N LYS A 217 2.77 9.99 -19.16
CA LYS A 217 1.67 10.35 -18.27
C LYS A 217 1.68 9.56 -16.98
N ASN A 218 2.18 8.37 -17.02
CA ASN A 218 2.34 7.45 -15.90
C ASN A 218 1.03 7.21 -15.11
N GLN A 219 -0.11 7.18 -15.83
CA GLN A 219 -1.42 6.95 -15.25
C GLN A 219 -1.66 5.45 -15.05
N ILE A 220 -1.96 5.07 -13.82
CA ILE A 220 -2.12 3.68 -13.40
C ILE A 220 -3.53 3.40 -12.89
N TYR A 221 -3.94 2.13 -13.01
CA TYR A 221 -5.13 1.64 -12.34
C TYR A 221 -4.87 1.56 -10.83
N THR A 222 -5.77 2.17 -10.05
CA THR A 222 -5.80 2.05 -8.59
C THR A 222 -7.24 1.91 -8.16
N LEU A 223 -7.50 0.95 -7.29
CA LEU A 223 -8.83 0.64 -6.76
C LEU A 223 -8.74 0.42 -5.25
N PHE A 224 -9.68 0.99 -4.51
CA PHE A 224 -9.94 0.66 -3.11
C PHE A 224 -11.11 -0.30 -3.00
N PHE A 225 -10.98 -1.31 -2.12
CA PHE A 225 -12.03 -2.30 -1.87
C PHE A 225 -12.10 -2.64 -0.37
N GLY A 226 -13.27 -3.06 0.11
CA GLY A 226 -13.46 -3.46 1.51
C GLY A 226 -13.68 -2.30 2.48
N ALA A 227 -13.33 -2.48 3.74
CA ALA A 227 -13.48 -1.50 4.83
C ALA A 227 -14.73 -0.58 4.67
N ASN A 228 -14.57 0.73 4.89
CA ASN A 228 -15.64 1.72 4.71
C ASN A 228 -15.67 2.33 3.30
N VAL A 229 -15.15 1.64 2.29
CA VAL A 229 -15.16 2.10 0.89
C VAL A 229 -16.58 2.12 0.34
N ALA A 230 -16.97 3.22 -0.32
CA ALA A 230 -18.28 3.34 -0.98
C ALA A 230 -18.25 2.58 -2.33
N PRO A 231 -19.11 1.57 -2.52
CA PRO A 231 -19.10 0.77 -3.75
C PRO A 231 -19.46 1.59 -4.99
N GLY A 232 -18.76 1.34 -6.10
CA GLY A 232 -19.03 1.96 -7.40
C GLY A 232 -18.68 3.45 -7.49
N VAL A 233 -18.01 4.00 -6.48
CA VAL A 233 -17.54 5.39 -6.52
C VAL A 233 -16.37 5.51 -7.49
N VAL A 234 -16.35 6.63 -8.23
CA VAL A 234 -15.25 7.01 -9.11
C VAL A 234 -14.67 8.34 -8.65
N SER A 235 -13.41 8.32 -8.23
CA SER A 235 -12.66 9.54 -7.90
C SER A 235 -11.88 10.02 -9.12
N ALA A 236 -12.09 11.27 -9.51
CA ALA A 236 -11.33 11.95 -10.56
C ALA A 236 -10.31 12.95 -10.00
N LYS A 237 -10.19 13.05 -8.68
CA LYS A 237 -9.17 13.90 -8.04
C LYS A 237 -7.77 13.40 -8.38
N PRO A 238 -6.80 14.30 -8.58
CA PRO A 238 -5.40 13.89 -8.73
C PRO A 238 -4.91 13.17 -7.48
N ASN A 239 -4.43 11.94 -7.67
CA ASN A 239 -3.85 11.13 -6.61
C ASN A 239 -2.55 10.48 -7.08
N ASN A 240 -1.71 10.09 -6.15
CA ASN A 240 -0.45 9.40 -6.38
C ASN A 240 -0.04 8.59 -5.12
N PHE A 241 1.12 7.97 -5.13
CA PHE A 241 1.61 7.19 -3.99
C PHE A 241 1.82 8.03 -2.71
N TYR A 242 2.06 9.32 -2.83
CA TYR A 242 2.21 10.20 -1.66
C TYR A 242 0.86 10.51 -0.99
N THR A 243 -0.21 10.70 -1.78
CA THR A 243 -1.58 10.85 -1.25
C THR A 243 -2.07 9.54 -0.63
N LEU A 244 -1.66 8.41 -1.22
CA LEU A 244 -1.95 7.07 -0.70
C LEU A 244 -1.26 6.85 0.65
N LEU A 245 0.05 7.11 0.73
CA LEU A 245 0.83 6.99 1.97
C LEU A 245 0.27 7.92 3.06
N LYS A 246 -0.04 9.18 2.72
CA LYS A 246 -0.68 10.14 3.62
C LYS A 246 -2.01 9.62 4.18
N THR A 247 -2.79 8.93 3.34
CA THR A 247 -4.04 8.31 3.76
C THR A 247 -3.80 7.20 4.78
N TYR A 248 -2.78 6.37 4.59
CA TYR A 248 -2.41 5.34 5.56
C TYR A 248 -1.93 5.95 6.88
N GLU A 249 -1.07 6.97 6.82
CA GLU A 249 -0.56 7.67 8.00
C GLU A 249 -1.68 8.22 8.86
N GLU A 250 -2.63 8.95 8.27
CA GLU A 250 -3.73 9.56 9.02
C GLU A 250 -4.74 8.55 9.55
N GLU A 251 -5.14 7.56 8.73
CA GLU A 251 -6.15 6.58 9.13
C GLU A 251 -5.61 5.56 10.16
N LEU A 252 -4.33 5.22 10.08
CA LEU A 252 -3.68 4.34 11.05
C LEU A 252 -3.11 5.08 12.27
N GLY A 253 -3.28 6.41 12.35
CA GLY A 253 -2.80 7.22 13.46
C GLY A 253 -1.27 7.27 13.57
N LEU A 254 -0.59 7.28 12.42
CA LEU A 254 0.86 7.35 12.35
C LEU A 254 1.34 8.80 12.28
N GLY A 255 2.63 9.01 12.54
CA GLY A 255 3.34 10.24 12.19
C GLY A 255 3.54 10.40 10.69
N SER A 256 4.35 11.37 10.28
CA SER A 256 4.77 11.60 8.89
C SER A 256 6.25 11.24 8.73
N LEU A 257 6.60 10.75 7.54
CA LEU A 257 8.00 10.53 7.15
C LEU A 257 8.73 11.84 6.82
N ASN A 258 7.99 12.97 6.78
CA ASN A 258 8.51 14.30 6.45
C ASN A 258 9.15 14.38 5.06
N LYS A 259 8.61 13.66 4.10
CA LYS A 259 8.95 13.67 2.67
C LYS A 259 7.78 14.28 1.87
N ASN A 260 7.44 13.73 0.70
CA ASN A 260 6.31 14.24 -0.08
C ASN A 260 4.93 13.92 0.56
N ASP A 261 4.89 12.95 1.49
CA ASP A 261 3.73 12.66 2.34
C ASP A 261 3.31 13.86 3.19
N LEU A 262 4.26 14.67 3.68
CA LEU A 262 3.99 15.81 4.56
C LEU A 262 2.98 16.80 3.95
N ASN A 263 3.13 17.11 2.66
CA ASN A 263 2.31 18.08 1.94
C ASN A 263 1.23 17.42 1.07
N ALA A 264 1.17 16.09 1.03
CA ALA A 264 0.14 15.38 0.30
C ALA A 264 -1.22 15.50 1.00
N GLN A 265 -2.28 15.53 0.20
CA GLN A 265 -3.63 15.47 0.74
C GLN A 265 -4.07 14.01 0.88
N ARG A 266 -4.74 13.68 1.99
CA ARG A 266 -5.32 12.35 2.13
C ARG A 266 -6.49 12.17 1.14
N ILE A 267 -6.76 10.94 0.80
CA ILE A 267 -7.92 10.54 0.00
C ILE A 267 -9.17 10.58 0.89
N ASP A 268 -10.18 11.37 0.51
CA ASP A 268 -11.35 11.66 1.35
C ASP A 268 -12.71 11.45 0.67
N ASP A 269 -12.73 11.22 -0.64
CA ASP A 269 -13.94 11.23 -1.47
C ASP A 269 -14.48 9.86 -1.89
N VAL A 270 -13.95 8.78 -1.28
CA VAL A 270 -14.27 7.40 -1.64
C VAL A 270 -14.93 6.60 -0.50
N TRP A 271 -15.19 7.24 0.63
CA TRP A 271 -15.71 6.58 1.82
C TRP A 271 -17.25 6.65 1.92
N LYS A 272 -17.85 5.63 2.53
CA LYS A 272 -19.27 5.67 2.90
C LYS A 272 -19.53 6.87 3.82
N LYS A 273 -20.68 7.50 3.63
CA LYS A 273 -21.14 8.61 4.45
C LYS A 273 -21.90 8.12 5.68
#